data_89e960b9f845cae722ebdcf1efd8e335
#
_entry.id   89e960b9f845cae722ebdcf1efd8e335
#
_cell.length_a   1.000
_cell.length_b   1.000
_cell.length_c   1.000
_cell.angle_alpha   90.00
_cell.angle_beta   90.00
_cell.angle_gamma   90.00
#
_symmetry.space_group_name_H-M   'P 1'
#
loop_
_entity.id
_entity.type
_entity.pdbx_description
1 polymer ?
#
loop_
_entity_poly.entity_id
_entity_poly.type
_entity_poly.pdbx_seq_one_letter_code
_entity_poly.pdbx_strand_id
1 'polypeptide(L)'
;MPKNGSSDHDRNAADQRWQSAYEENLPGDAQRENRSGIPIKPLYTPDDWDSESYMPDLGFPGEEPWTRGIYPTMHRGRAWSQRQLVGLATPEQYNARMRKIVAAGANALSVIPCNSVYRGYDMDEVDPVLLGTCGTTINTVDDLDTCLDGVPIDTTSIALNDPSPFTLLAFLLATANRRGISWDKVSGTSNQSDFISHFVANHMFFRLALSGARRVFVDHVAFANEH
;
A
#
# COMPACT_ATOMS: atom_id res chain seq x y z
N MET A 1 -42.95 -2.68 -4.18
CA MET A 1 -42.16 -3.29 -3.10
C MET A 1 -42.03 -2.24 -1.99
N PRO A 2 -42.34 -2.53 -0.74
CA PRO A 2 -42.23 -1.52 0.31
C PRO A 2 -40.74 -1.19 0.52
N LYS A 3 -40.39 0.08 0.46
CA LYS A 3 -39.09 0.61 0.83
C LYS A 3 -38.95 0.40 2.34
N ASN A 4 -38.04 -0.46 2.79
CA ASN A 4 -37.60 -0.51 4.17
C ASN A 4 -36.85 0.78 4.47
N GLY A 5 -37.54 1.77 5.00
CA GLY A 5 -36.90 2.88 5.67
C GLY A 5 -36.18 2.32 6.90
N SER A 6 -34.86 2.48 7.01
CA SER A 6 -34.18 2.26 8.27
C SER A 6 -34.83 3.17 9.30
N SER A 7 -35.22 2.60 10.46
CA SER A 7 -35.85 3.38 11.50
C SER A 7 -34.82 4.41 12.04
N ASP A 8 -35.29 5.54 12.57
CA ASP A 8 -34.41 6.52 13.24
C ASP A 8 -33.57 5.86 14.33
N HIS A 9 -34.06 4.76 14.91
CA HIS A 9 -33.33 3.96 15.87
C HIS A 9 -32.11 3.26 15.27
N ASP A 10 -32.25 2.66 14.07
CA ASP A 10 -31.13 2.01 13.36
C ASP A 10 -30.04 3.01 12.95
N ARG A 11 -30.47 4.22 12.55
CA ARG A 11 -29.55 5.32 12.22
C ARG A 11 -28.78 5.79 13.45
N ASN A 12 -29.46 6.01 14.58
CA ASN A 12 -28.80 6.43 15.82
C ASN A 12 -27.81 5.38 16.32
N ALA A 13 -28.15 4.09 16.20
CA ALA A 13 -27.23 3.01 16.56
C ALA A 13 -26.00 2.97 15.62
N ALA A 14 -26.17 3.24 14.33
CA ALA A 14 -25.05 3.31 13.40
C ALA A 14 -24.15 4.52 13.68
N ASP A 15 -24.73 5.67 13.98
CA ASP A 15 -23.98 6.87 14.35
C ASP A 15 -23.16 6.66 15.62
N GLN A 16 -23.72 6.07 16.66
CA GLN A 16 -23.01 5.75 17.89
C GLN A 16 -21.84 4.77 17.67
N ARG A 17 -22.05 3.72 16.86
CA ARG A 17 -20.96 2.77 16.52
C ARG A 17 -19.83 3.47 15.80
N TRP A 18 -20.20 4.29 14.80
CA TRP A 18 -19.21 5.04 14.04
C TRP A 18 -18.45 6.03 14.93
N GLN A 19 -19.14 6.78 15.78
CA GLN A 19 -18.53 7.74 16.69
C GLN A 19 -17.49 7.05 17.63
N SER A 20 -17.85 5.92 18.22
CA SER A 20 -16.94 5.14 19.05
C SER A 20 -15.70 4.67 18.27
N ALA A 21 -15.90 4.12 17.07
CA ALA A 21 -14.81 3.67 16.21
C ALA A 21 -13.93 4.85 15.74
N TYR A 22 -14.54 6.02 15.49
CA TYR A 22 -13.80 7.22 15.14
C TYR A 22 -12.87 7.66 16.27
N GLU A 23 -13.40 7.77 17.49
CA GLU A 23 -12.64 8.19 18.68
C GLU A 23 -11.50 7.23 19.02
N GLU A 24 -11.72 5.93 18.90
CA GLU A 24 -10.69 4.90 19.10
C GLU A 24 -9.52 5.02 18.11
N ASN A 25 -9.80 5.43 16.88
CA ASN A 25 -8.81 5.45 15.80
C ASN A 25 -8.25 6.85 15.52
N LEU A 26 -8.67 7.89 16.27
CA LEU A 26 -8.20 9.24 16.05
C LEU A 26 -6.91 9.52 16.84
N PRO A 27 -5.78 9.82 16.18
CA PRO A 27 -4.55 10.16 16.88
C PRO A 27 -4.61 11.59 17.43
N GLY A 28 -4.70 11.73 18.76
CA GLY A 28 -4.59 13.01 19.46
C GLY A 28 -5.67 14.05 19.08
N ASP A 29 -5.35 15.32 19.24
CA ASP A 29 -6.22 16.45 18.86
C ASP A 29 -6.17 16.67 17.33
N ALA A 30 -7.14 16.10 16.66
CA ALA A 30 -7.25 16.17 15.19
C ALA A 30 -8.31 17.16 14.73
N GLN A 31 -8.56 18.23 15.47
CA GLN A 31 -9.43 19.32 14.98
C GLN A 31 -8.87 19.87 13.66
N ARG A 32 -9.76 20.03 12.70
CA ARG A 32 -9.43 20.55 11.37
C ARG A 32 -10.24 21.81 11.10
N GLU A 33 -9.53 22.82 10.62
CA GLU A 33 -10.13 24.07 10.16
C GLU A 33 -9.80 24.27 8.69
N ASN A 34 -10.69 24.95 7.97
CA ASN A 34 -10.37 25.43 6.64
C ASN A 34 -9.42 26.65 6.72
N ARG A 35 -9.01 27.16 5.55
CA ARG A 35 -8.08 28.32 5.48
C ARG A 35 -8.67 29.62 6.06
N SER A 36 -9.97 29.64 6.33
CA SER A 36 -10.68 30.79 6.94
C SER A 36 -10.90 30.60 8.44
N GLY A 37 -10.30 29.59 9.07
CA GLY A 37 -10.47 29.28 10.48
C GLY A 37 -11.83 28.70 10.85
N ILE A 38 -12.57 28.18 9.87
CA ILE A 38 -13.88 27.54 10.12
C ILE A 38 -13.66 26.07 10.43
N PRO A 39 -14.11 25.57 11.60
CA PRO A 39 -14.02 24.16 11.93
C PRO A 39 -14.75 23.27 10.91
N ILE A 40 -14.07 22.19 10.48
CA ILE A 40 -14.65 21.20 9.57
C ILE A 40 -15.03 19.97 10.38
N LYS A 41 -16.29 19.56 10.31
CA LYS A 41 -16.75 18.32 10.95
C LYS A 41 -15.99 17.09 10.43
N PRO A 42 -15.76 16.07 11.25
CA PRO A 42 -15.16 14.81 10.80
C PRO A 42 -16.08 14.09 9.80
N LEU A 43 -17.38 14.23 9.98
CA LEU A 43 -18.42 13.64 9.15
C LEU A 43 -19.60 14.58 9.06
N TYR A 44 -20.21 14.67 7.90
CA TYR A 44 -21.52 15.28 7.70
C TYR A 44 -22.56 14.17 7.60
N THR A 45 -23.60 14.26 8.41
CA THR A 45 -24.64 13.24 8.59
C THR A 45 -25.98 13.70 7.95
N PRO A 46 -27.03 12.87 7.99
CA PRO A 46 -28.38 13.32 7.58
C PRO A 46 -28.89 14.57 8.29
N ASP A 47 -28.40 14.86 9.50
CA ASP A 47 -28.75 16.08 10.22
C ASP A 47 -28.11 17.32 9.59
N ASP A 48 -27.11 17.16 8.76
CA ASP A 48 -26.48 18.19 7.93
C ASP A 48 -27.03 18.19 6.50
N TRP A 49 -27.78 17.15 6.12
CA TRP A 49 -28.28 16.93 4.77
C TRP A 49 -29.67 16.28 4.81
N ASP A 50 -30.63 16.89 4.21
CA ASP A 50 -32.03 16.41 4.13
C ASP A 50 -32.17 15.30 3.06
N SER A 51 -31.70 14.10 3.37
CA SER A 51 -31.77 12.94 2.46
C SER A 51 -32.28 11.68 3.14
N GLU A 52 -33.46 11.21 2.74
CA GLU A 52 -34.05 9.95 3.18
C GLU A 52 -33.21 8.71 2.74
N SER A 53 -32.36 8.89 1.74
CA SER A 53 -31.54 7.81 1.16
C SER A 53 -30.12 7.69 1.75
N TYR A 54 -29.80 8.45 2.79
CA TYR A 54 -28.45 8.49 3.36
C TYR A 54 -27.90 7.12 3.71
N MET A 55 -28.63 6.33 4.48
CA MET A 55 -28.13 5.01 4.93
C MET A 55 -27.97 4.00 3.79
N PRO A 56 -28.97 3.79 2.89
CA PRO A 56 -28.81 2.82 1.83
C PRO A 56 -27.83 3.24 0.73
N ASP A 57 -27.70 4.52 0.45
CA ASP A 57 -26.93 5.02 -0.69
C ASP A 57 -25.53 5.49 -0.30
N LEU A 58 -25.33 5.95 0.92
CA LEU A 58 -24.08 6.55 1.37
C LEU A 58 -23.46 5.84 2.59
N GLY A 59 -24.23 5.62 3.66
CA GLY A 59 -23.78 4.99 4.89
C GLY A 59 -22.76 5.80 5.69
N PHE A 60 -22.19 5.16 6.73
CA PHE A 60 -21.11 5.73 7.52
C PHE A 60 -19.73 5.27 7.05
N PRO A 61 -18.66 6.07 7.25
CA PRO A 61 -17.30 5.63 6.95
C PRO A 61 -16.91 4.40 7.77
N GLY A 62 -16.23 3.45 7.15
CA GLY A 62 -15.83 2.22 7.81
C GLY A 62 -16.91 1.13 7.87
N GLU A 63 -18.11 1.40 7.34
CA GLU A 63 -19.25 0.48 7.29
C GLU A 63 -19.77 0.30 5.86
N GLU A 64 -20.51 -0.78 5.61
CA GLU A 64 -21.19 -1.00 4.33
C GLU A 64 -22.21 0.13 4.06
N PRO A 65 -22.30 0.64 2.81
CA PRO A 65 -21.78 0.17 1.53
C PRO A 65 -20.35 0.64 1.15
N TRP A 66 -19.52 1.07 2.08
CA TRP A 66 -18.11 1.46 1.89
C TRP A 66 -17.87 2.67 0.97
N THR A 67 -18.89 3.49 0.75
CA THR A 67 -18.79 4.64 -0.17
C THR A 67 -17.80 5.70 0.28
N ARG A 68 -17.51 5.75 1.57
CA ARG A 68 -16.55 6.68 2.18
C ARG A 68 -15.25 6.00 2.64
N GLY A 69 -15.00 4.78 2.18
CA GLY A 69 -13.81 4.00 2.50
C GLY A 69 -13.94 3.13 3.75
N ILE A 70 -12.90 2.34 3.98
CA ILE A 70 -12.88 1.26 4.98
C ILE A 70 -12.50 1.71 6.39
N TYR A 71 -12.15 2.99 6.57
CA TYR A 71 -11.73 3.52 7.87
C TYR A 71 -12.74 4.53 8.43
N PRO A 72 -13.16 4.39 9.70
CA PRO A 72 -14.14 5.31 10.31
C PRO A 72 -13.64 6.75 10.40
N THR A 73 -12.33 6.94 10.51
CA THR A 73 -11.69 8.26 10.57
C THR A 73 -11.37 8.85 9.19
N MET A 74 -11.64 8.10 8.10
CA MET A 74 -11.25 8.47 6.74
C MET A 74 -9.75 8.89 6.70
N HIS A 75 -9.43 10.08 6.18
CA HIS A 75 -8.06 10.60 6.14
C HIS A 75 -7.64 11.42 7.38
N ARG A 76 -8.51 11.59 8.38
CA ARG A 76 -8.17 12.33 9.61
C ARG A 76 -7.31 11.51 10.55
N GLY A 77 -7.61 10.23 10.70
CA GLY A 77 -6.80 9.31 11.49
C GLY A 77 -5.46 9.02 10.85
N ARG A 78 -5.46 8.86 9.52
CA ARG A 78 -4.26 8.63 8.72
C ARG A 78 -4.38 9.35 7.38
N ALA A 79 -3.45 10.25 7.11
CA ALA A 79 -3.36 10.89 5.81
C ALA A 79 -3.04 9.85 4.71
N TRP A 80 -3.38 10.19 3.46
CA TRP A 80 -2.98 9.37 2.31
C TRP A 80 -1.48 9.16 2.24
N SER A 81 -1.07 8.03 1.70
CA SER A 81 0.34 7.74 1.47
C SER A 81 0.91 8.65 0.39
N GLN A 82 2.01 9.31 0.71
CA GLN A 82 2.85 9.97 -0.29
C GLN A 82 3.92 8.99 -0.73
N ARG A 83 3.76 8.45 -1.93
CA ARG A 83 4.63 7.42 -2.49
C ARG A 83 5.17 7.86 -3.83
N GLN A 84 6.47 7.99 -3.96
CA GLN A 84 7.13 8.28 -5.21
C GLN A 84 7.69 6.99 -5.81
N LEU A 85 7.42 6.80 -7.09
CA LEU A 85 7.99 5.72 -7.87
C LEU A 85 9.46 6.05 -8.16
N VAL A 86 10.38 5.20 -7.73
CA VAL A 86 11.81 5.39 -7.92
C VAL A 86 12.45 4.08 -8.36
N GLY A 87 13.15 4.16 -9.49
CA GLY A 87 14.08 3.15 -9.96
C GLY A 87 15.39 3.85 -10.30
N LEU A 88 16.45 3.57 -9.58
CA LEU A 88 17.72 4.28 -9.71
C LEU A 88 18.87 3.30 -9.56
N ALA A 89 19.62 3.20 -10.59
CA ALA A 89 20.84 2.43 -10.87
C ALA A 89 21.31 1.41 -9.81
N THR A 90 22.04 1.84 -8.76
CA THR A 90 22.58 0.95 -7.73
C THR A 90 21.79 1.04 -6.41
N PRO A 91 21.90 0.03 -5.53
CA PRO A 91 21.28 0.06 -4.20
C PRO A 91 21.64 1.31 -3.38
N GLU A 92 22.89 1.75 -3.42
CA GLU A 92 23.37 2.93 -2.68
C GLU A 92 22.76 4.23 -3.23
N GLN A 93 22.67 4.36 -4.55
CA GLN A 93 22.07 5.51 -5.19
C GLN A 93 20.56 5.57 -4.92
N TYR A 94 19.89 4.42 -4.95
CA TYR A 94 18.50 4.30 -4.55
C TYR A 94 18.31 4.72 -3.10
N ASN A 95 19.13 4.18 -2.17
CA ASN A 95 19.08 4.51 -0.75
C ASN A 95 19.25 6.01 -0.51
N ALA A 96 20.27 6.61 -1.10
CA ALA A 96 20.52 8.05 -0.98
C ALA A 96 19.33 8.91 -1.44
N ARG A 97 18.62 8.46 -2.48
CA ARG A 97 17.40 9.09 -2.97
C ARG A 97 16.24 8.89 -2.00
N MET A 98 16.04 7.66 -1.51
CA MET A 98 14.94 7.33 -0.58
C MET A 98 15.06 8.11 0.72
N ARG A 99 16.25 8.20 1.30
CA ARG A 99 16.46 8.99 2.52
C ARG A 99 16.09 10.46 2.35
N LYS A 100 16.35 11.05 1.19
CA LYS A 100 15.95 12.44 0.89
C LYS A 100 14.42 12.57 0.79
N ILE A 101 13.75 11.58 0.16
CA ILE A 101 12.30 11.58 0.00
C ILE A 101 11.60 11.38 1.35
N VAL A 102 12.09 10.48 2.18
CA VAL A 102 11.58 10.28 3.55
C VAL A 102 11.79 11.53 4.40
N ALA A 103 12.97 12.15 4.34
CA ALA A 103 13.24 13.40 5.02
C ALA A 103 12.35 14.57 4.55
N ALA A 104 11.86 14.51 3.30
CA ALA A 104 10.91 15.47 2.76
C ALA A 104 9.44 15.16 3.10
N GLY A 105 9.18 14.11 3.90
CA GLY A 105 7.85 13.77 4.42
C GLY A 105 7.14 12.63 3.70
N ALA A 106 7.80 11.89 2.81
CA ALA A 106 7.21 10.66 2.25
C ALA A 106 7.05 9.61 3.36
N ASN A 107 5.88 8.99 3.41
CA ASN A 107 5.51 7.97 4.39
C ASN A 107 5.32 6.58 3.77
N ALA A 108 5.62 6.46 2.48
CA ALA A 108 5.58 5.20 1.75
C ALA A 108 6.63 5.20 0.64
N LEU A 109 7.23 4.05 0.38
CA LEU A 109 8.26 3.86 -0.63
C LEU A 109 7.81 2.89 -1.71
N SER A 110 8.45 2.99 -2.87
CA SER A 110 8.25 2.04 -3.97
C SER A 110 9.60 1.55 -4.46
N VAL A 111 9.81 0.24 -4.42
CA VAL A 111 11.01 -0.42 -4.92
C VAL A 111 10.75 -0.93 -6.33
N ILE A 112 11.49 -0.39 -7.30
CA ILE A 112 11.44 -0.83 -8.70
C ILE A 112 12.77 -1.49 -9.03
N PRO A 113 12.78 -2.81 -9.26
CA PRO A 113 13.98 -3.49 -9.69
C PRO A 113 14.32 -3.19 -11.15
N CYS A 114 15.56 -3.44 -11.53
CA CYS A 114 16.04 -3.31 -12.90
C CYS A 114 15.35 -4.31 -13.83
N ASN A 115 15.37 -4.02 -15.13
CA ASN A 115 14.84 -4.90 -16.18
C ASN A 115 15.45 -6.31 -16.16
N SER A 116 16.70 -6.47 -15.72
CA SER A 116 17.29 -7.80 -15.54
C SER A 116 16.43 -8.67 -14.62
N VAL A 117 16.08 -8.13 -13.46
CA VAL A 117 15.22 -8.80 -12.46
C VAL A 117 13.82 -9.06 -13.03
N TYR A 118 13.22 -8.09 -13.72
CA TYR A 118 11.92 -8.28 -14.38
C TYR A 118 11.90 -9.39 -15.43
N ARG A 119 13.05 -9.69 -16.00
CA ARG A 119 13.21 -10.77 -16.98
C ARG A 119 13.74 -12.07 -16.38
N GLY A 120 14.00 -12.10 -15.07
CA GLY A 120 14.52 -13.28 -14.37
C GLY A 120 16.00 -13.55 -14.63
N TYR A 121 16.78 -12.51 -14.88
CA TYR A 121 18.23 -12.61 -15.06
C TYR A 121 18.98 -12.03 -13.85
N ASP A 122 20.08 -12.64 -13.50
CA ASP A 122 21.05 -12.05 -12.59
C ASP A 122 21.92 -11.00 -13.31
N MET A 123 22.60 -10.16 -12.54
CA MET A 123 23.38 -9.04 -13.09
C MET A 123 24.52 -9.49 -14.00
N ASP A 124 25.10 -10.64 -13.76
CA ASP A 124 26.21 -11.22 -14.53
C ASP A 124 25.75 -11.90 -15.83
N GLU A 125 24.45 -12.07 -16.02
CA GLU A 125 23.85 -12.67 -17.21
C GLU A 125 23.47 -11.65 -18.29
N VAL A 126 23.56 -10.34 -17.97
CA VAL A 126 23.13 -9.27 -18.88
C VAL A 126 24.27 -8.30 -19.21
N ASP A 127 24.18 -7.64 -20.35
CA ASP A 127 25.12 -6.59 -20.72
C ASP A 127 25.10 -5.47 -19.65
N PRO A 128 26.26 -5.14 -19.05
CA PRO A 128 26.37 -4.10 -18.01
C PRO A 128 25.77 -2.75 -18.41
N VAL A 129 25.73 -2.41 -19.70
CA VAL A 129 25.14 -1.15 -20.21
C VAL A 129 23.63 -1.09 -19.96
N LEU A 130 22.98 -2.23 -19.80
CA LEU A 130 21.54 -2.32 -19.56
C LEU A 130 21.17 -2.27 -18.08
N LEU A 131 22.14 -2.45 -17.19
CA LEU A 131 21.89 -2.48 -15.74
C LEU A 131 21.55 -1.08 -15.21
N GLY A 132 20.55 -1.01 -14.36
CA GLY A 132 20.14 0.24 -13.71
C GLY A 132 19.50 1.29 -14.62
N THR A 133 19.21 0.96 -15.87
CA THR A 133 18.65 1.92 -16.85
C THR A 133 17.18 2.25 -16.63
N CYS A 134 16.42 1.36 -15.99
CA CYS A 134 14.98 1.55 -15.74
C CYS A 134 14.54 1.08 -14.36
N GLY A 135 15.45 0.78 -13.46
CA GLY A 135 15.18 0.33 -12.10
C GLY A 135 16.47 0.15 -11.33
N THR A 136 16.37 -0.27 -10.09
CA THR A 136 17.52 -0.52 -9.22
C THR A 136 17.98 -1.97 -9.38
N THR A 137 19.28 -2.17 -9.46
CA THR A 137 19.86 -3.52 -9.50
C THR A 137 19.74 -4.17 -8.12
N ILE A 138 18.83 -5.13 -8.00
CA ILE A 138 18.55 -5.85 -6.75
C ILE A 138 18.51 -7.34 -7.08
N ASN A 139 19.58 -8.06 -6.84
CA ASN A 139 19.67 -9.48 -7.09
C ASN A 139 19.83 -10.30 -5.80
N THR A 140 20.18 -9.66 -4.70
CA THR A 140 20.42 -10.30 -3.41
C THR A 140 19.66 -9.62 -2.29
N VAL A 141 19.57 -10.30 -1.16
CA VAL A 141 19.04 -9.69 0.06
C VAL A 141 19.92 -8.53 0.55
N ASP A 142 21.23 -8.58 0.29
CA ASP A 142 22.16 -7.52 0.67
C ASP A 142 21.92 -6.24 -0.15
N ASP A 143 21.55 -6.38 -1.41
CA ASP A 143 21.17 -5.24 -2.26
C ASP A 143 19.92 -4.57 -1.72
N LEU A 144 18.89 -5.34 -1.36
CA LEU A 144 17.67 -4.76 -0.80
C LEU A 144 17.90 -4.17 0.58
N ASP A 145 18.70 -4.80 1.42
CA ASP A 145 19.06 -4.25 2.73
C ASP A 145 19.80 -2.93 2.59
N THR A 146 20.71 -2.82 1.62
CA THR A 146 21.40 -1.58 1.24
C THR A 146 20.40 -0.52 0.75
N CYS A 147 19.47 -0.89 -0.13
CA CYS A 147 18.41 0.02 -0.59
C CYS A 147 17.61 0.64 0.56
N LEU A 148 17.39 -0.12 1.61
CA LEU A 148 16.55 0.26 2.75
C LEU A 148 17.37 0.67 3.99
N ASP A 149 18.69 0.86 3.86
CA ASP A 149 19.51 1.30 5.00
C ASP A 149 19.03 2.63 5.57
N GLY A 150 18.84 2.68 6.90
CA GLY A 150 18.29 3.84 7.61
C GLY A 150 16.81 4.14 7.33
N VAL A 151 16.09 3.26 6.63
CA VAL A 151 14.63 3.36 6.46
C VAL A 151 13.96 2.52 7.55
N PRO A 152 13.01 3.10 8.32
CA PRO A 152 12.25 2.36 9.32
C PRO A 152 11.16 1.52 8.65
N ILE A 153 11.49 0.26 8.29
CA ILE A 153 10.61 -0.64 7.53
C ILE A 153 9.40 -1.16 8.34
N ASP A 154 9.41 -0.99 9.65
CA ASP A 154 8.33 -1.31 10.57
C ASP A 154 7.22 -0.25 10.61
N THR A 155 7.50 0.95 10.13
CA THR A 155 6.55 2.07 10.11
C THR A 155 6.35 2.67 8.72
N THR A 156 7.18 2.27 7.75
CA THR A 156 7.10 2.75 6.37
C THR A 156 6.44 1.69 5.47
N SER A 157 5.36 2.06 4.80
CA SER A 157 4.74 1.17 3.81
C SER A 157 5.62 1.04 2.56
N ILE A 158 5.95 -0.20 2.17
CA ILE A 158 6.85 -0.48 1.05
C ILE A 158 6.09 -1.20 -0.06
N ALA A 159 5.99 -0.59 -1.24
CA ALA A 159 5.51 -1.27 -2.43
C ALA A 159 6.66 -1.91 -3.17
N LEU A 160 6.54 -3.20 -3.38
CA LEU A 160 7.47 -4.01 -4.16
C LEU A 160 6.87 -4.20 -5.56
N ASN A 161 7.57 -3.70 -6.57
CA ASN A 161 7.22 -4.00 -7.95
C ASN A 161 7.89 -5.33 -8.32
N ASP A 162 7.37 -6.39 -7.74
CA ASP A 162 7.94 -7.73 -7.87
C ASP A 162 7.34 -8.44 -9.09
N PRO A 163 8.14 -8.73 -10.11
CA PRO A 163 7.61 -9.25 -11.37
C PRO A 163 7.31 -10.75 -11.34
N SER A 164 7.93 -11.51 -10.46
CA SER A 164 7.80 -12.98 -10.36
C SER A 164 8.70 -13.56 -9.29
N PRO A 165 8.45 -14.75 -8.82
CA PRO A 165 7.56 -15.07 -7.72
C PRO A 165 8.17 -14.67 -6.40
N PHE A 166 7.69 -13.64 -5.75
CA PHE A 166 7.99 -13.27 -4.35
C PHE A 166 9.43 -12.86 -4.03
N THR A 167 10.30 -12.69 -5.02
CA THR A 167 11.73 -12.48 -4.78
C THR A 167 11.98 -11.25 -3.91
N LEU A 168 11.40 -10.11 -4.27
CA LEU A 168 11.56 -8.89 -3.46
C LEU A 168 10.84 -8.99 -2.11
N LEU A 169 9.70 -9.66 -2.05
CA LEU A 169 9.03 -9.92 -0.77
C LEU A 169 9.90 -10.80 0.12
N ALA A 170 10.45 -11.88 -0.41
CA ALA A 170 11.36 -12.74 0.34
C ALA A 170 12.59 -11.96 0.84
N PHE A 171 13.16 -11.09 0.03
CA PHE A 171 14.26 -10.23 0.44
C PHE A 171 13.85 -9.24 1.52
N LEU A 172 12.67 -8.63 1.42
CA LEU A 172 12.16 -7.72 2.44
C LEU A 172 11.96 -8.41 3.78
N LEU A 173 11.37 -9.60 3.78
CA LEU A 173 11.16 -10.38 5.00
C LEU A 173 12.49 -10.88 5.60
N ALA A 174 13.45 -11.26 4.76
CA ALA A 174 14.80 -11.61 5.21
C ALA A 174 15.52 -10.38 5.82
N THR A 175 15.37 -9.21 5.21
CA THR A 175 15.88 -7.94 5.74
C THR A 175 15.24 -7.61 7.09
N ALA A 176 13.93 -7.78 7.22
CA ALA A 176 13.23 -7.60 8.49
C ALA A 176 13.78 -8.52 9.58
N ASN A 177 13.98 -9.81 9.28
CA ASN A 177 14.59 -10.77 10.20
C ASN A 177 15.99 -10.36 10.64
N ARG A 178 16.84 -9.92 9.71
CA ARG A 178 18.21 -9.43 10.02
C ARG A 178 18.20 -8.22 10.96
N ARG A 179 17.17 -7.38 10.86
CA ARG A 179 17.00 -6.20 11.70
C ARG A 179 16.21 -6.46 12.98
N GLY A 180 15.79 -7.71 13.24
CA GLY A 180 14.99 -8.08 14.42
C GLY A 180 13.57 -7.50 14.39
N ILE A 181 13.04 -7.23 13.19
CA ILE A 181 11.69 -6.71 12.99
C ILE A 181 10.74 -7.87 12.68
N SER A 182 9.67 -7.99 13.45
CA SER A 182 8.63 -8.99 13.23
C SER A 182 7.84 -8.71 11.95
N TRP A 183 7.45 -9.75 11.22
CA TRP A 183 6.77 -9.63 9.93
C TRP A 183 5.41 -8.95 10.01
N ASP A 184 4.70 -9.07 11.13
CA ASP A 184 3.42 -8.40 11.38
C ASP A 184 3.53 -6.86 11.38
N LYS A 185 4.73 -6.32 11.53
CA LYS A 185 5.00 -4.88 11.42
C LYS A 185 5.37 -4.41 10.02
N VAL A 186 5.68 -5.36 9.12
CA VAL A 186 6.01 -5.02 7.74
C VAL A 186 4.72 -4.79 6.96
N SER A 187 4.55 -3.61 6.40
CA SER A 187 3.37 -3.28 5.62
C SER A 187 3.72 -2.80 4.22
N GLY A 188 2.86 -3.09 3.26
CA GLY A 188 3.13 -2.66 1.89
C GLY A 188 2.22 -3.29 0.85
N THR A 189 2.74 -3.36 -0.36
CA THR A 189 2.07 -3.97 -1.51
C THR A 189 3.10 -4.76 -2.29
N SER A 190 2.78 -5.97 -2.67
CA SER A 190 3.52 -6.72 -3.67
C SER A 190 2.70 -6.74 -4.96
N ASN A 191 3.29 -6.18 -6.02
CA ASN A 191 2.62 -6.04 -7.31
C ASN A 191 2.89 -7.28 -8.17
N GLN A 192 2.24 -8.36 -7.83
CA GLN A 192 2.35 -9.61 -8.59
C GLN A 192 1.21 -9.68 -9.60
N SER A 193 1.52 -9.53 -10.88
CA SER A 193 0.52 -9.57 -11.95
C SER A 193 1.03 -10.21 -13.23
N ASP A 194 1.41 -11.49 -13.14
CA ASP A 194 1.85 -12.23 -14.32
C ASP A 194 0.77 -12.32 -15.41
N PHE A 195 -0.51 -12.24 -15.03
CA PHE A 195 -1.60 -12.14 -15.99
C PHE A 195 -1.54 -10.84 -16.81
N ILE A 196 -1.34 -9.69 -16.13
CA ILE A 196 -1.20 -8.40 -16.82
C ILE A 196 0.09 -8.37 -17.62
N SER A 197 1.21 -8.84 -17.07
CA SER A 197 2.49 -8.88 -17.78
C SER A 197 2.43 -9.75 -19.03
N HIS A 198 1.66 -10.81 -19.00
CA HIS A 198 1.48 -11.69 -20.15
C HIS A 198 0.74 -11.01 -21.31
N PHE A 199 -0.28 -10.21 -21.01
CA PHE A 199 -1.15 -9.62 -22.02
C PHE A 199 -0.78 -8.19 -22.42
N VAL A 200 -0.24 -7.40 -21.50
CA VAL A 200 -0.05 -5.95 -21.69
C VAL A 200 1.41 -5.56 -21.76
N ALA A 201 2.25 -6.08 -20.90
CA ALA A 201 3.65 -5.69 -20.76
C ALA A 201 4.63 -6.84 -21.01
N ASN A 202 4.30 -7.71 -21.94
CA ASN A 202 5.02 -8.96 -22.20
C ASN A 202 6.49 -8.79 -22.66
N HIS A 203 6.90 -7.59 -23.01
CA HIS A 203 8.27 -7.26 -23.39
C HIS A 203 9.17 -6.92 -22.18
N MET A 204 8.58 -6.64 -21.03
CA MET A 204 9.31 -6.21 -19.82
C MET A 204 9.53 -7.34 -18.83
N PHE A 205 8.68 -8.36 -18.81
CA PHE A 205 8.64 -9.33 -17.74
C PHE A 205 8.99 -10.74 -18.18
N PHE A 206 9.49 -11.53 -17.24
CA PHE A 206 9.61 -12.96 -17.39
C PHE A 206 8.22 -13.60 -17.57
N ARG A 207 8.10 -14.47 -18.57
CA ARG A 207 6.81 -15.08 -18.91
C ARG A 207 6.64 -16.42 -18.23
N LEU A 208 5.83 -16.45 -17.22
CA LEU A 208 5.28 -17.71 -16.72
C LEU A 208 4.09 -18.14 -17.58
N ALA A 209 3.94 -19.45 -17.76
CA ALA A 209 2.67 -19.98 -18.29
C ALA A 209 1.51 -19.58 -17.37
N LEU A 210 0.32 -19.34 -17.94
CA LEU A 210 -0.84 -18.86 -17.17
C LEU A 210 -1.18 -19.76 -15.96
N SER A 211 -1.01 -21.07 -16.08
CA SER A 211 -1.20 -22.01 -14.98
C SER A 211 -0.18 -21.81 -13.85
N GLY A 212 1.08 -21.54 -14.21
CA GLY A 212 2.14 -21.20 -13.26
C GLY A 212 1.88 -19.85 -12.58
N ALA A 213 1.54 -18.83 -13.35
CA ALA A 213 1.20 -17.51 -12.85
C ALA A 213 0.03 -17.55 -11.84
N ARG A 214 -1.01 -18.32 -12.15
CA ARG A 214 -2.14 -18.53 -11.24
C ARG A 214 -1.69 -19.19 -9.94
N ARG A 215 -0.86 -20.21 -10.00
CA ARG A 215 -0.34 -20.92 -8.81
C ARG A 215 0.47 -19.98 -7.95
N VAL A 216 1.41 -19.27 -8.53
CA VAL A 216 2.24 -18.28 -7.83
C VAL A 216 1.38 -17.24 -7.12
N PHE A 217 0.33 -16.73 -7.79
CA PHE A 217 -0.57 -15.76 -7.18
C PHE A 217 -1.34 -16.33 -5.99
N VAL A 218 -1.87 -17.56 -6.12
CA VAL A 218 -2.59 -18.24 -5.03
C VAL A 218 -1.67 -18.48 -3.84
N ASP A 219 -0.46 -18.99 -4.10
CA ASP A 219 0.55 -19.24 -3.05
C ASP A 219 0.95 -17.94 -2.34
N HIS A 220 1.07 -16.83 -3.09
CA HIS A 220 1.34 -15.50 -2.54
C HIS A 220 0.25 -15.04 -1.57
N VAL A 221 -1.01 -15.11 -2.01
CA VAL A 221 -2.14 -14.71 -1.16
C VAL A 221 -2.26 -15.60 0.07
N ALA A 222 -2.05 -16.90 -0.08
CA ALA A 222 -2.06 -17.84 1.04
C ALA A 222 -0.97 -17.50 2.05
N PHE A 223 0.27 -17.30 1.58
CA PHE A 223 1.39 -16.92 2.42
C PHE A 223 1.13 -15.60 3.18
N ALA A 224 0.67 -14.57 2.48
CA ALA A 224 0.39 -13.26 3.09
C ALA A 224 -0.79 -13.29 4.08
N ASN A 225 -1.68 -14.29 3.98
CA ASN A 225 -2.78 -14.47 4.93
C ASN A 225 -2.37 -15.29 6.15
N GLU A 226 -1.32 -16.08 6.05
CA GLU A 226 -0.84 -16.96 7.13
C GLU A 226 0.19 -16.25 8.03
N HIS A 227 0.92 -15.28 7.49
CA HIS A 227 2.04 -14.59 8.14
C HIS A 227 1.85 -13.08 8.20
#